data_da9cb39c033f37c4b9b7311f333aa02d
#
_entry.id   da9cb39c033f37c4b9b7311f333aa02d
#
_cell.length_a   1.000
_cell.length_b   1.000
_cell.length_c   1.000
_cell.angle_alpha   90.00
_cell.angle_beta   90.00
_cell.angle_gamma   90.00
#
_symmetry.space_group_name_H-M   'P 1'
#
loop_
_entity.id
_entity.type
_entity.pdbx_description
1 polymer ?
#
loop_
_entity_poly.entity_id
_entity_poly.type
_entity_poly.pdbx_seq_one_letter_code
_entity_poly.pdbx_strand_id
1 'polypeptide(L)'
;PNVIHIDVDPWQIGNNYKTDVGLVGDARLVLEDLADALGKLAVDDDRKQWLAGIAAAKVEYFQSQIPFMESDHQPIKPQRVIATLKRLIDPDTILVADPGTPTPYICAQYELEIPGRYTVIPRAHGGLGFALPACVGAYHAAGSRRTVALMGDGSFGMSVGELETISRLNLPIVLIQFNNSAFGWIKELQHLYHEQRYFSVDFNAVDYATIARGFGLRSWQVKDPADLESTLQAALADGGPCFVDIVSELPLTETPPVAAWLAAEAARR
;
A
#
# COMPACT_ATOMS: atom_id res chain seq x y z
N PRO A 1 14.91 20.50 15.20
CA PRO A 1 15.80 19.44 14.72
C PRO A 1 16.70 20.00 13.62
N ASN A 2 17.96 19.54 13.56
CA ASN A 2 18.86 19.86 12.46
C ASN A 2 18.48 18.97 11.25
N VAL A 3 18.51 19.56 10.05
CA VAL A 3 18.15 18.87 8.80
C VAL A 3 19.38 18.71 7.92
N ILE A 4 19.74 17.48 7.63
CA ILE A 4 20.71 17.12 6.60
C ILE A 4 19.94 16.67 5.38
N HIS A 5 20.08 17.38 4.27
CA HIS A 5 19.36 17.09 3.03
C HIS A 5 20.34 16.52 1.98
N ILE A 6 20.08 15.32 1.53
CA ILE A 6 20.88 14.63 0.51
C ILE A 6 20.03 14.50 -0.75
N ASP A 7 20.49 15.04 -1.86
CA ASP A 7 19.84 14.90 -3.16
C ASP A 7 20.87 14.95 -4.29
N VAL A 8 20.63 14.23 -5.38
CA VAL A 8 21.46 14.29 -6.58
C VAL A 8 21.26 15.59 -7.34
N ASP A 9 20.06 16.17 -7.25
CA ASP A 9 19.71 17.44 -7.84
C ASP A 9 19.95 18.60 -6.86
N PRO A 10 20.92 19.50 -7.12
CA PRO A 10 21.23 20.62 -6.23
C PRO A 10 20.04 21.56 -6.01
N TRP A 11 19.08 21.63 -6.93
CA TRP A 11 17.91 22.49 -6.83
C TRP A 11 16.86 21.97 -5.83
N GLN A 12 16.95 20.72 -5.42
CA GLN A 12 16.08 20.15 -4.40
C GLN A 12 16.52 20.51 -2.96
N ILE A 13 17.81 20.82 -2.78
CA ILE A 13 18.36 21.13 -1.46
C ILE A 13 17.67 22.37 -0.87
N GLY A 14 17.02 22.18 0.27
CA GLY A 14 16.32 23.26 0.98
C GLY A 14 14.96 23.65 0.40
N ASN A 15 14.48 22.99 -0.64
CA ASN A 15 13.24 23.37 -1.35
C ASN A 15 11.98 23.29 -0.44
N ASN A 16 11.88 22.26 0.39
CA ASN A 16 10.70 22.04 1.25
C ASN A 16 10.96 22.33 2.73
N TYR A 17 12.21 22.24 3.18
CA TYR A 17 12.61 22.43 4.58
C TYR A 17 13.88 23.27 4.67
N LYS A 18 13.96 24.09 5.72
CA LYS A 18 15.23 24.78 6.04
C LYS A 18 16.29 23.70 6.29
N THR A 19 17.33 23.72 5.49
CA THR A 19 18.43 22.74 5.51
C THR A 19 19.62 23.35 6.25
N ASP A 20 20.15 22.63 7.25
CA ASP A 20 21.36 23.03 7.98
C ASP A 20 22.61 22.56 7.24
N VAL A 21 22.57 21.38 6.64
CA VAL A 21 23.66 20.81 5.82
C VAL A 21 23.08 20.21 4.54
N GLY A 22 23.47 20.74 3.39
CA GLY A 22 23.14 20.21 2.06
C GLY A 22 24.27 19.37 1.50
N LEU A 23 23.98 18.14 1.08
CA LEU A 23 24.94 17.24 0.44
C LEU A 23 24.41 16.86 -0.96
N VAL A 24 25.07 17.34 -1.99
CA VAL A 24 24.71 17.04 -3.39
C VAL A 24 25.46 15.80 -3.83
N GLY A 25 24.72 14.73 -4.16
CA GLY A 25 25.31 13.47 -4.59
C GLY A 25 24.32 12.30 -4.61
N ASP A 26 24.77 11.17 -5.15
CA ASP A 26 24.01 9.92 -5.07
C ASP A 26 23.83 9.51 -3.61
N ALA A 27 22.58 9.28 -3.19
CA ALA A 27 22.24 9.02 -1.79
C ALA A 27 23.00 7.81 -1.23
N ARG A 28 23.24 6.75 -2.02
CA ARG A 28 24.00 5.57 -1.57
C ARG A 28 25.44 5.92 -1.28
N LEU A 29 26.11 6.61 -2.20
CA LEU A 29 27.52 6.98 -2.05
C LEU A 29 27.72 7.94 -0.87
N VAL A 30 26.84 8.95 -0.73
CA VAL A 30 26.91 9.89 0.39
C VAL A 30 26.65 9.18 1.72
N LEU A 31 25.74 8.21 1.78
CA LEU A 31 25.48 7.44 3.01
C LEU A 31 26.63 6.49 3.34
N GLU A 32 27.30 5.91 2.35
CA GLU A 32 28.53 5.11 2.55
C GLU A 32 29.63 5.98 3.16
N ASP A 33 29.90 7.17 2.61
CA ASP A 33 30.88 8.14 3.14
C ASP A 33 30.52 8.60 4.56
N LEU A 34 29.23 8.86 4.82
CA LEU A 34 28.75 9.22 6.16
C LEU A 34 28.93 8.08 7.17
N ALA A 35 28.63 6.83 6.76
CA ALA A 35 28.82 5.67 7.61
C ALA A 35 30.31 5.49 8.00
N ASP A 36 31.20 5.66 7.05
CA ASP A 36 32.65 5.59 7.26
C ASP A 36 33.15 6.72 8.20
N ALA A 37 32.61 7.91 8.05
CA ALA A 37 32.92 9.05 8.93
C ALA A 37 32.40 8.84 10.35
N LEU A 38 31.17 8.34 10.50
CA LEU A 38 30.50 8.09 11.78
C LEU A 38 31.07 6.88 12.53
N GLY A 39 31.56 5.85 11.80
CA GLY A 39 32.17 4.67 12.41
C GLY A 39 33.35 4.96 13.33
N LYS A 40 33.88 6.18 13.27
CA LYS A 40 34.98 6.69 14.13
C LYS A 40 34.48 7.44 15.37
N LEU A 41 33.18 7.64 15.50
CA LEU A 41 32.57 8.39 16.60
C LEU A 41 31.97 7.42 17.63
N ALA A 42 32.17 7.72 18.92
CA ALA A 42 31.51 6.99 20.00
C ALA A 42 30.00 7.29 19.95
N VAL A 43 29.18 6.25 20.03
CA VAL A 43 27.70 6.38 20.11
C VAL A 43 27.33 6.70 21.56
N ASP A 44 26.62 7.80 21.78
CA ASP A 44 26.14 8.22 23.08
C ASP A 44 25.00 7.33 23.59
N ASP A 45 24.92 7.13 24.93
CA ASP A 45 23.86 6.32 25.58
C ASP A 45 22.47 6.93 25.40
N ASP A 46 22.32 8.23 25.19
CA ASP A 46 21.04 8.89 24.90
C ASP A 46 20.35 8.33 23.66
N ARG A 47 21.10 7.83 22.68
CA ARG A 47 20.53 7.18 21.49
C ARG A 47 19.86 5.85 21.80
N LYS A 48 20.34 5.10 22.77
CA LYS A 48 19.73 3.81 23.16
C LYS A 48 18.33 4.05 23.72
N GLN A 49 18.17 5.07 24.55
CA GLN A 49 16.87 5.43 25.11
C GLN A 49 15.91 5.91 24.02
N TRP A 50 16.38 6.73 23.07
CA TRP A 50 15.59 7.18 21.93
C TRP A 50 15.13 6.03 21.04
N LEU A 51 16.03 5.09 20.68
CA LEU A 51 15.70 3.89 19.92
C LEU A 51 14.72 2.97 20.65
N ALA A 52 14.88 2.81 21.98
CA ALA A 52 13.92 2.07 22.80
C ALA A 52 12.52 2.73 22.79
N GLY A 53 12.48 4.07 22.81
CA GLY A 53 11.21 4.82 22.68
C GLY A 53 10.53 4.60 21.33
N ILE A 54 11.28 4.61 20.22
CA ILE A 54 10.72 4.30 18.89
C ILE A 54 10.20 2.85 18.85
N ALA A 55 10.95 1.88 19.37
CA ALA A 55 10.52 0.49 19.42
C ALA A 55 9.23 0.31 20.23
N ALA A 56 9.15 0.97 21.40
CA ALA A 56 7.96 0.94 22.23
C ALA A 56 6.73 1.55 21.53
N ALA A 57 6.89 2.72 20.90
CA ALA A 57 5.82 3.38 20.15
C ALA A 57 5.33 2.52 18.95
N LYS A 58 6.25 1.82 18.29
CA LYS A 58 5.90 0.88 17.21
C LYS A 58 5.07 -0.29 17.74
N VAL A 59 5.47 -0.88 18.86
CA VAL A 59 4.72 -1.98 19.49
C VAL A 59 3.32 -1.50 19.91
N GLU A 60 3.22 -0.34 20.55
CA GLU A 60 1.94 0.25 20.95
C GLU A 60 1.03 0.49 19.74
N TYR A 61 1.57 1.04 18.65
CA TYR A 61 0.83 1.24 17.41
C TYR A 61 0.26 -0.09 16.88
N PHE A 62 1.08 -1.13 16.71
CA PHE A 62 0.59 -2.41 16.19
C PHE A 62 -0.41 -3.08 17.15
N GLN A 63 -0.21 -2.98 18.46
CA GLN A 63 -1.19 -3.48 19.44
C GLN A 63 -2.55 -2.76 19.28
N SER A 64 -2.55 -1.45 19.06
CA SER A 64 -3.78 -0.69 18.81
C SER A 64 -4.50 -1.10 17.51
N GLN A 65 -3.78 -1.66 16.55
CA GLN A 65 -4.33 -2.10 15.26
C GLN A 65 -4.89 -3.52 15.26
N ILE A 66 -4.58 -4.35 16.26
CA ILE A 66 -5.03 -5.76 16.34
C ILE A 66 -6.55 -5.90 16.18
N PRO A 67 -7.42 -5.10 16.84
CA PRO A 67 -8.87 -5.24 16.69
C PRO A 67 -9.37 -5.06 15.26
N PHE A 68 -8.66 -4.28 14.45
CA PHE A 68 -8.99 -4.06 13.03
C PHE A 68 -8.41 -5.14 12.13
N MET A 69 -7.17 -5.56 12.41
CA MET A 69 -6.46 -6.60 11.68
C MET A 69 -7.08 -7.99 11.83
N GLU A 70 -7.77 -8.24 12.94
CA GLU A 70 -8.44 -9.51 13.27
C GLU A 70 -9.97 -9.42 13.20
N SER A 71 -10.49 -8.28 12.71
CA SER A 71 -11.94 -8.00 12.70
C SER A 71 -12.69 -8.95 11.76
N ASP A 72 -13.80 -9.51 12.25
CA ASP A 72 -14.77 -10.26 11.46
C ASP A 72 -15.93 -9.37 10.95
N HIS A 73 -15.72 -8.05 10.93
CA HIS A 73 -16.70 -7.09 10.42
C HIS A 73 -16.98 -7.28 8.93
N GLN A 74 -18.22 -7.09 8.53
CA GLN A 74 -18.69 -7.09 7.15
C GLN A 74 -19.33 -5.72 6.84
N PRO A 75 -18.86 -5.05 5.76
CA PRO A 75 -17.82 -5.41 4.79
C PRO A 75 -16.42 -5.53 5.42
N ILE A 76 -15.52 -6.29 4.76
CA ILE A 76 -14.20 -6.65 5.30
C ILE A 76 -13.32 -5.40 5.48
N LYS A 77 -12.72 -5.24 6.66
CA LYS A 77 -11.80 -4.13 6.93
C LYS A 77 -10.52 -4.23 6.07
N PRO A 78 -10.07 -3.13 5.45
CA PRO A 78 -8.81 -3.11 4.69
C PRO A 78 -7.60 -3.59 5.51
N GLN A 79 -7.57 -3.27 6.81
CA GLN A 79 -6.53 -3.73 7.75
C GLN A 79 -6.47 -5.27 7.82
N ARG A 80 -7.63 -5.93 7.85
CA ARG A 80 -7.73 -7.39 7.85
C ARG A 80 -7.12 -8.01 6.59
N VAL A 81 -7.37 -7.38 5.44
CA VAL A 81 -6.80 -7.83 4.15
C VAL A 81 -5.28 -7.75 4.15
N ILE A 82 -4.73 -6.59 4.54
CA ILE A 82 -3.26 -6.39 4.57
C ILE A 82 -2.59 -7.32 5.58
N ALA A 83 -3.15 -7.47 6.78
CA ALA A 83 -2.61 -8.36 7.81
C ALA A 83 -2.63 -9.84 7.36
N THR A 84 -3.73 -10.28 6.73
CA THR A 84 -3.82 -11.64 6.18
C THR A 84 -2.83 -11.86 5.06
N LEU A 85 -2.74 -10.94 4.10
CA LEU A 85 -1.80 -11.03 3.00
C LEU A 85 -0.35 -11.09 3.50
N LYS A 86 0.01 -10.24 4.48
CA LYS A 86 1.37 -10.21 5.06
C LYS A 86 1.80 -11.54 5.65
N ARG A 87 0.88 -12.32 6.24
CA ARG A 87 1.18 -13.66 6.77
C ARG A 87 1.37 -14.74 5.70
N LEU A 88 0.82 -14.51 4.50
CA LEU A 88 0.75 -15.53 3.44
C LEU A 88 1.84 -15.38 2.38
N ILE A 89 2.46 -14.22 2.26
CA ILE A 89 3.46 -13.95 1.21
C ILE A 89 4.86 -13.89 1.80
N ASP A 90 5.84 -14.31 0.97
CA ASP A 90 7.25 -14.25 1.34
C ASP A 90 7.77 -12.80 1.38
N PRO A 91 8.78 -12.50 2.22
CA PRO A 91 9.34 -11.15 2.34
C PRO A 91 9.89 -10.54 1.05
N ASP A 92 10.25 -11.37 0.06
CA ASP A 92 10.77 -10.94 -1.23
C ASP A 92 9.69 -10.82 -2.33
N THR A 93 8.42 -11.00 -1.99
CA THR A 93 7.28 -10.77 -2.89
C THR A 93 7.22 -9.31 -3.31
N ILE A 94 7.03 -9.05 -4.61
CA ILE A 94 6.81 -7.70 -5.12
C ILE A 94 5.35 -7.32 -4.90
N LEU A 95 5.14 -6.28 -4.11
CA LEU A 95 3.82 -5.71 -3.85
C LEU A 95 3.63 -4.45 -4.70
N VAL A 96 2.68 -4.49 -5.62
CA VAL A 96 2.31 -3.34 -6.46
C VAL A 96 0.97 -2.81 -5.98
N ALA A 97 0.81 -1.51 -5.84
CA ALA A 97 -0.48 -0.96 -5.41
C ALA A 97 -0.85 0.34 -6.13
N ASP A 98 -2.15 0.50 -6.34
CA ASP A 98 -2.73 1.77 -6.77
C ASP A 98 -2.75 2.78 -5.62
N PRO A 99 -2.70 4.08 -5.93
CA PRO A 99 -2.84 5.16 -4.95
C PRO A 99 -4.32 5.32 -4.56
N GLY A 100 -4.84 4.51 -3.73
CA GLY A 100 -6.24 4.53 -3.31
C GLY A 100 -6.39 3.81 -2.00
N THR A 101 -7.51 3.12 -1.81
CA THR A 101 -7.81 2.40 -0.57
C THR A 101 -6.65 1.51 -0.06
N PRO A 102 -5.94 0.71 -0.88
CA PRO A 102 -4.89 -0.17 -0.33
C PRO A 102 -3.67 0.57 0.22
N THR A 103 -3.29 1.71 -0.38
CA THR A 103 -1.99 2.35 -0.11
C THR A 103 -1.79 2.81 1.33
N PRO A 104 -2.71 3.54 2.01
CA PRO A 104 -2.47 3.97 3.38
C PRO A 104 -2.29 2.81 4.35
N TYR A 105 -3.03 1.73 4.15
CA TYR A 105 -2.91 0.53 4.99
C TYR A 105 -1.62 -0.25 4.73
N ILE A 106 -1.16 -0.33 3.47
CA ILE A 106 0.16 -0.88 3.16
C ILE A 106 1.25 -0.04 3.84
N CYS A 107 1.23 1.28 3.67
CA CYS A 107 2.25 2.16 4.24
C CYS A 107 2.31 2.11 5.77
N ALA A 108 1.18 1.87 6.44
CA ALA A 108 1.09 1.87 7.89
C ALA A 108 1.28 0.48 8.53
N GLN A 109 0.95 -0.61 7.83
CA GLN A 109 0.83 -1.93 8.44
C GLN A 109 1.66 -3.02 7.76
N TYR A 110 2.12 -2.80 6.52
CA TYR A 110 2.96 -3.78 5.83
C TYR A 110 4.45 -3.50 6.11
N GLU A 111 5.00 -4.21 7.09
CA GLU A 111 6.41 -4.10 7.43
C GLU A 111 7.29 -4.83 6.42
N LEU A 112 8.29 -4.12 5.88
CA LEU A 112 9.34 -4.72 5.07
C LEU A 112 10.37 -5.38 5.99
N GLU A 113 10.65 -6.67 5.80
CA GLU A 113 11.55 -7.46 6.63
C GLU A 113 12.98 -7.52 6.09
N ILE A 114 13.13 -7.28 4.80
CA ILE A 114 14.42 -7.32 4.11
C ILE A 114 14.65 -6.03 3.33
N PRO A 115 15.91 -5.55 3.22
CA PRO A 115 16.23 -4.37 2.45
C PRO A 115 16.04 -4.63 0.96
N GLY A 116 15.49 -3.65 0.23
CA GLY A 116 15.30 -3.76 -1.22
C GLY A 116 14.07 -2.99 -1.73
N ARG A 117 13.74 -3.19 -3.00
CA ARG A 117 12.59 -2.59 -3.67
C ARG A 117 11.50 -3.63 -3.87
N TYR A 118 10.71 -3.87 -2.83
CA TYR A 118 9.63 -4.87 -2.83
C TYR A 118 8.25 -4.24 -2.89
N THR A 119 8.16 -2.91 -2.90
CA THR A 119 6.90 -2.17 -3.06
C THR A 119 7.00 -1.21 -4.24
N VAL A 120 5.95 -1.17 -5.07
CA VAL A 120 5.82 -0.28 -6.24
C VAL A 120 4.50 0.45 -6.11
N ILE A 121 4.56 1.72 -5.69
CA ILE A 121 3.39 2.56 -5.42
C ILE A 121 3.64 3.96 -6.01
N PRO A 122 2.76 4.49 -6.88
CA PRO A 122 2.97 5.77 -7.57
C PRO A 122 2.61 6.96 -6.65
N ARG A 123 3.46 7.27 -5.68
CA ARG A 123 3.17 8.29 -4.66
C ARG A 123 3.32 9.73 -5.14
N ALA A 124 4.15 10.00 -6.14
CA ALA A 124 4.42 11.35 -6.60
C ALA A 124 3.22 11.95 -7.36
N HIS A 125 2.74 11.29 -8.41
CA HIS A 125 1.60 11.76 -9.23
C HIS A 125 0.27 11.17 -8.78
N GLY A 126 0.27 9.92 -8.31
CA GLY A 126 -0.92 9.26 -7.78
C GLY A 126 -1.97 8.90 -8.86
N GLY A 127 -1.54 8.56 -10.08
CA GLY A 127 -2.45 8.16 -11.15
C GLY A 127 -3.15 6.84 -10.84
N LEU A 128 -4.49 6.82 -10.90
CA LEU A 128 -5.31 5.61 -10.77
C LEU A 128 -5.16 4.72 -12.02
N GLY A 129 -5.41 3.41 -11.85
CA GLY A 129 -5.22 2.41 -12.92
C GLY A 129 -3.77 2.00 -13.13
N PHE A 130 -2.89 2.32 -12.18
CA PHE A 130 -1.46 2.04 -12.25
C PHE A 130 -1.12 0.57 -11.96
N ALA A 131 -1.81 -0.06 -11.01
CA ALA A 131 -1.39 -1.36 -10.47
C ALA A 131 -1.38 -2.48 -11.52
N LEU A 132 -2.36 -2.54 -12.42
CA LEU A 132 -2.44 -3.59 -13.45
C LEU A 132 -1.26 -3.54 -14.43
N PRO A 133 -0.98 -2.43 -15.16
CA PRO A 133 0.18 -2.39 -16.05
C PRO A 133 1.51 -2.45 -15.28
N ALA A 134 1.57 -1.85 -14.09
CA ALA A 134 2.79 -1.85 -13.30
C ALA A 134 3.17 -3.25 -12.76
N CYS A 135 2.19 -4.09 -12.42
CA CYS A 135 2.51 -5.45 -11.96
C CYS A 135 3.11 -6.33 -13.07
N VAL A 136 2.70 -6.12 -14.33
CA VAL A 136 3.33 -6.77 -15.49
C VAL A 136 4.79 -6.34 -15.61
N GLY A 137 5.04 -5.03 -15.57
CA GLY A 137 6.40 -4.49 -15.60
C GLY A 137 7.26 -4.96 -14.44
N ALA A 138 6.71 -4.94 -13.22
CA ALA A 138 7.41 -5.37 -12.01
C ALA A 138 7.78 -6.86 -12.05
N TYR A 139 6.87 -7.72 -12.50
CA TYR A 139 7.11 -9.16 -12.67
C TYR A 139 8.31 -9.43 -13.60
N HIS A 140 8.34 -8.80 -14.77
CA HIS A 140 9.44 -8.97 -15.71
C HIS A 140 10.75 -8.35 -15.21
N ALA A 141 10.71 -7.16 -14.62
CA ALA A 141 11.88 -6.48 -14.09
C ALA A 141 12.52 -7.22 -12.90
N ALA A 142 11.72 -7.93 -12.11
CA ALA A 142 12.19 -8.68 -10.95
C ALA A 142 12.59 -10.14 -11.26
N GLY A 143 12.73 -10.51 -12.52
CA GLY A 143 13.13 -11.86 -12.92
C GLY A 143 12.06 -12.91 -12.60
N SER A 144 10.80 -12.61 -12.90
CA SER A 144 9.65 -13.49 -12.66
C SER A 144 9.41 -13.84 -11.19
N ARG A 145 9.77 -12.91 -10.30
CA ARG A 145 9.50 -13.03 -8.85
C ARG A 145 8.01 -12.94 -8.59
N ARG A 146 7.54 -13.63 -7.53
CA ARG A 146 6.15 -13.52 -7.09
C ARG A 146 5.72 -12.06 -7.00
N THR A 147 4.61 -11.74 -7.66
CA THR A 147 4.07 -10.39 -7.72
C THR A 147 2.61 -10.41 -7.29
N VAL A 148 2.24 -9.50 -6.41
CA VAL A 148 0.86 -9.29 -5.95
C VAL A 148 0.50 -7.84 -6.22
N ALA A 149 -0.64 -7.61 -6.86
CA ALA A 149 -1.14 -6.26 -7.16
C ALA A 149 -2.41 -5.96 -6.35
N LEU A 150 -2.46 -4.79 -5.72
CA LEU A 150 -3.60 -4.32 -4.94
C LEU A 150 -4.19 -3.06 -5.57
N MET A 151 -5.52 -3.04 -5.74
CA MET A 151 -6.22 -1.94 -6.39
C MET A 151 -7.59 -1.70 -5.76
N GLY A 152 -8.14 -0.50 -5.95
CA GLY A 152 -9.54 -0.22 -5.71
C GLY A 152 -10.38 -0.46 -6.97
N ASP A 153 -11.69 -0.57 -6.81
CA ASP A 153 -12.65 -0.80 -7.90
C ASP A 153 -12.62 0.31 -8.96
N GLY A 154 -12.53 1.57 -8.55
CA GLY A 154 -12.41 2.69 -9.48
C GLY A 154 -11.10 2.67 -10.28
N SER A 155 -9.98 2.28 -9.66
CA SER A 155 -8.69 2.10 -10.35
C SER A 155 -8.73 0.94 -11.33
N PHE A 156 -9.30 -0.19 -10.92
CA PHE A 156 -9.49 -1.35 -11.77
C PHE A 156 -10.24 -0.99 -13.06
N GLY A 157 -11.36 -0.26 -12.93
CA GLY A 157 -12.15 0.17 -14.08
C GLY A 157 -11.38 1.00 -15.12
N MET A 158 -10.33 1.72 -14.70
CA MET A 158 -9.52 2.55 -15.61
C MET A 158 -8.52 1.75 -16.45
N SER A 159 -8.14 0.54 -16.02
CA SER A 159 -7.12 -0.28 -16.69
C SER A 159 -7.51 -1.75 -16.86
N VAL A 160 -8.80 -2.05 -16.77
CA VAL A 160 -9.34 -3.43 -16.86
C VAL A 160 -8.89 -4.19 -18.12
N GLY A 161 -8.64 -3.47 -19.22
CA GLY A 161 -8.13 -4.06 -20.46
C GLY A 161 -6.78 -4.78 -20.33
N GLU A 162 -5.97 -4.42 -19.31
CA GLU A 162 -4.68 -5.07 -19.03
C GLU A 162 -4.84 -6.52 -18.54
N LEU A 163 -6.04 -6.93 -18.14
CA LEU A 163 -6.31 -8.34 -17.84
C LEU A 163 -6.09 -9.24 -19.07
N GLU A 164 -6.30 -8.72 -20.28
CA GLU A 164 -5.97 -9.44 -21.51
C GLU A 164 -4.48 -9.73 -21.60
N THR A 165 -3.63 -8.74 -21.35
CA THR A 165 -2.18 -8.89 -21.37
C THR A 165 -1.73 -9.92 -20.32
N ILE A 166 -2.25 -9.84 -19.10
CA ILE A 166 -1.93 -10.75 -17.99
C ILE A 166 -2.36 -12.19 -18.33
N SER A 167 -3.56 -12.35 -18.86
CA SER A 167 -4.13 -13.66 -19.27
C SER A 167 -3.38 -14.26 -20.44
N ARG A 168 -3.21 -13.50 -21.53
CA ARG A 168 -2.53 -13.97 -22.75
C ARG A 168 -1.09 -14.41 -22.49
N LEU A 169 -0.38 -13.71 -21.61
CA LEU A 169 0.99 -14.05 -21.22
C LEU A 169 1.03 -15.07 -20.08
N ASN A 170 -0.12 -15.50 -19.58
CA ASN A 170 -0.26 -16.42 -18.45
C ASN A 170 0.65 -16.07 -17.27
N LEU A 171 0.66 -14.79 -16.87
CA LEU A 171 1.52 -14.30 -15.80
C LEU A 171 0.99 -14.76 -14.44
N PRO A 172 1.78 -15.43 -13.59
CA PRO A 172 1.34 -15.91 -12.28
C PRO A 172 1.29 -14.77 -11.25
N ILE A 173 0.48 -13.76 -11.55
CA ILE A 173 0.27 -12.58 -10.74
C ILE A 173 -1.05 -12.73 -10.00
N VAL A 174 -1.06 -12.45 -8.71
CA VAL A 174 -2.29 -12.39 -7.90
C VAL A 174 -2.77 -10.96 -7.82
N LEU A 175 -3.97 -10.71 -8.33
CA LEU A 175 -4.64 -9.43 -8.34
C LEU A 175 -5.67 -9.39 -7.20
N ILE A 176 -5.57 -8.41 -6.30
CA ILE A 176 -6.46 -8.25 -5.15
C ILE A 176 -7.14 -6.90 -5.27
N GLN A 177 -8.47 -6.90 -5.32
CA GLN A 177 -9.26 -5.69 -5.42
C GLN A 177 -10.01 -5.40 -4.12
N PHE A 178 -9.95 -4.16 -3.68
CA PHE A 178 -10.79 -3.60 -2.63
C PHE A 178 -12.05 -3.01 -3.27
N ASN A 179 -13.14 -3.75 -3.19
CA ASN A 179 -14.43 -3.38 -3.76
C ASN A 179 -15.30 -2.73 -2.68
N ASN A 180 -15.36 -1.41 -2.70
CA ASN A 180 -16.21 -0.64 -1.78
C ASN A 180 -17.25 0.22 -2.51
N SER A 181 -17.43 -0.03 -3.81
CA SER A 181 -18.39 0.63 -4.70
C SER A 181 -18.23 2.15 -4.73
N ALA A 182 -16.99 2.65 -4.60
CA ALA A 182 -16.73 4.09 -4.64
C ALA A 182 -15.26 4.43 -4.98
N PHE A 183 -15.03 5.65 -5.41
CA PHE A 183 -13.72 6.28 -5.26
C PHE A 183 -13.48 6.61 -3.78
N GLY A 184 -13.21 5.58 -2.97
CA GLY A 184 -13.18 5.68 -1.51
C GLY A 184 -12.26 6.77 -0.98
N TRP A 185 -11.05 6.92 -1.55
CA TRP A 185 -10.11 7.97 -1.18
C TRP A 185 -10.65 9.38 -1.45
N ILE A 186 -11.24 9.60 -2.63
CA ILE A 186 -11.81 10.90 -2.99
C ILE A 186 -13.04 11.20 -2.13
N LYS A 187 -13.87 10.18 -1.87
CA LYS A 187 -15.02 10.32 -0.99
C LYS A 187 -14.63 10.69 0.43
N GLU A 188 -13.53 10.12 0.96
CA GLU A 188 -12.97 10.49 2.25
C GLU A 188 -12.48 11.96 2.27
N LEU A 189 -11.82 12.43 1.22
CA LEU A 189 -11.46 13.85 1.10
C LEU A 189 -12.68 14.77 1.10
N GLN A 190 -13.75 14.37 0.41
CA GLN A 190 -15.02 15.11 0.43
C GLN A 190 -15.66 15.07 1.84
N HIS A 191 -15.55 13.94 2.53
CA HIS A 191 -16.00 13.80 3.91
C HIS A 191 -15.26 14.76 4.84
N LEU A 192 -13.92 14.76 4.81
CA LEU A 192 -13.08 15.53 5.73
C LEU A 192 -13.07 17.03 5.44
N TYR A 193 -13.03 17.44 4.18
CA TYR A 193 -12.71 18.82 3.78
C TYR A 193 -13.84 19.55 3.06
N HIS A 194 -14.94 18.88 2.67
CA HIS A 194 -16.03 19.46 1.91
C HIS A 194 -17.41 19.28 2.57
N GLU A 195 -17.47 19.27 3.89
CA GLU A 195 -18.74 19.21 4.66
C GLU A 195 -19.61 18.01 4.26
N GLN A 196 -18.99 16.87 3.92
CA GLN A 196 -19.68 15.65 3.48
C GLN A 196 -20.52 15.82 2.21
N ARG A 197 -20.20 16.81 1.39
CA ARG A 197 -20.86 17.02 0.10
C ARG A 197 -20.25 16.06 -0.93
N TYR A 198 -20.84 14.87 -1.02
CA TYR A 198 -20.38 13.84 -1.94
C TYR A 198 -20.86 14.11 -3.35
N PHE A 199 -19.96 14.06 -4.32
CA PHE A 199 -20.27 14.27 -5.72
C PHE A 199 -19.46 13.32 -6.61
N SER A 200 -20.16 12.54 -7.44
CA SER A 200 -19.59 11.68 -8.50
C SER A 200 -18.53 10.68 -7.99
N VAL A 201 -18.72 10.12 -6.80
CA VAL A 201 -17.76 9.20 -6.16
C VAL A 201 -18.32 7.81 -5.90
N ASP A 202 -19.63 7.61 -6.07
CA ASP A 202 -20.29 6.33 -5.83
C ASP A 202 -20.46 5.52 -7.12
N PHE A 203 -20.33 4.21 -7.03
CA PHE A 203 -20.53 3.24 -8.10
C PHE A 203 -21.71 2.33 -7.79
N ASN A 204 -22.23 1.68 -8.82
CA ASN A 204 -23.12 0.54 -8.63
C ASN A 204 -22.32 -0.65 -8.07
N ALA A 205 -23.00 -1.53 -7.33
CA ALA A 205 -22.42 -2.79 -6.91
C ALA A 205 -22.13 -3.66 -8.14
N VAL A 206 -20.88 -4.09 -8.30
CA VAL A 206 -20.40 -4.90 -9.42
C VAL A 206 -19.70 -6.15 -8.90
N ASP A 207 -19.94 -7.29 -9.52
CA ASP A 207 -19.14 -8.51 -9.34
C ASP A 207 -17.94 -8.46 -10.30
N TYR A 208 -16.83 -7.94 -9.80
CA TYR A 208 -15.59 -7.82 -10.58
C TYR A 208 -14.90 -9.18 -10.80
N ALA A 209 -15.15 -10.16 -9.95
CA ALA A 209 -14.68 -11.52 -10.18
C ALA A 209 -15.28 -12.12 -11.44
N THR A 210 -16.56 -11.80 -11.76
CA THR A 210 -17.16 -12.18 -13.04
C THR A 210 -16.51 -11.50 -14.23
N ILE A 211 -16.11 -10.24 -14.11
CA ILE A 211 -15.37 -9.53 -15.16
C ILE A 211 -14.02 -10.20 -15.41
N ALA A 212 -13.26 -10.51 -14.36
CA ALA A 212 -11.95 -11.17 -14.48
C ALA A 212 -12.07 -12.57 -15.10
N ARG A 213 -13.13 -13.33 -14.78
CA ARG A 213 -13.43 -14.61 -15.44
C ARG A 213 -13.66 -14.45 -16.94
N GLY A 214 -14.31 -13.35 -17.37
CA GLY A 214 -14.50 -13.02 -18.77
C GLY A 214 -13.20 -12.83 -19.56
N PHE A 215 -12.12 -12.44 -18.88
CA PHE A 215 -10.76 -12.36 -19.43
C PHE A 215 -9.95 -13.68 -19.27
N GLY A 216 -10.56 -14.74 -18.71
CA GLY A 216 -9.92 -16.05 -18.54
C GLY A 216 -9.13 -16.21 -17.23
N LEU A 217 -9.21 -15.29 -16.29
CA LEU A 217 -8.55 -15.42 -14.99
C LEU A 217 -9.38 -16.30 -14.05
N ARG A 218 -8.71 -17.15 -13.28
CA ARG A 218 -9.34 -17.75 -12.10
C ARG A 218 -9.65 -16.68 -11.08
N SER A 219 -10.90 -16.62 -10.59
CA SER A 219 -11.31 -15.51 -9.74
C SER A 219 -12.34 -15.89 -8.70
N TRP A 220 -12.27 -15.19 -7.57
CA TRP A 220 -13.16 -15.33 -6.42
C TRP A 220 -13.72 -13.96 -5.98
N GLN A 221 -14.93 -13.97 -5.44
CA GLN A 221 -15.44 -12.84 -4.69
C GLN A 221 -15.51 -13.22 -3.21
N VAL A 222 -14.92 -12.41 -2.35
CA VAL A 222 -14.90 -12.61 -0.90
C VAL A 222 -15.73 -11.52 -0.21
N LYS A 223 -16.74 -11.96 0.55
CA LYS A 223 -17.63 -11.08 1.33
C LYS A 223 -17.54 -11.37 2.83
N ASP A 224 -17.24 -12.62 3.17
CA ASP A 224 -17.08 -13.06 4.56
C ASP A 224 -15.59 -13.06 4.94
N PRO A 225 -15.19 -12.38 6.03
CA PRO A 225 -13.82 -12.42 6.52
C PRO A 225 -13.32 -13.85 6.82
N ALA A 226 -14.20 -14.79 7.14
CA ALA A 226 -13.85 -16.18 7.40
C ALA A 226 -13.27 -16.88 6.14
N ASP A 227 -13.71 -16.47 4.94
CA ASP A 227 -13.25 -17.04 3.67
C ASP A 227 -11.96 -16.38 3.14
N LEU A 228 -11.54 -15.25 3.74
CA LEU A 228 -10.46 -14.42 3.21
C LEU A 228 -9.14 -15.18 3.12
N GLU A 229 -8.72 -15.80 4.21
CA GLU A 229 -7.41 -16.46 4.29
C GLU A 229 -7.33 -17.65 3.35
N SER A 230 -8.34 -18.51 3.35
CA SER A 230 -8.38 -19.70 2.48
C SER A 230 -8.42 -19.32 1.00
N THR A 231 -9.13 -18.24 0.64
CA THR A 231 -9.20 -17.75 -0.74
C THR A 231 -7.87 -17.16 -1.19
N LEU A 232 -7.21 -16.35 -0.34
CA LEU A 232 -5.89 -15.82 -0.67
C LEU A 232 -4.85 -16.92 -0.79
N GLN A 233 -4.87 -17.94 0.07
CA GLN A 233 -4.02 -19.12 -0.04
C GLN A 233 -4.23 -19.85 -1.37
N ALA A 234 -5.48 -20.08 -1.78
CA ALA A 234 -5.82 -20.72 -3.03
C ALA A 234 -5.32 -19.89 -4.24
N ALA A 235 -5.49 -18.57 -4.22
CA ALA A 235 -5.00 -17.69 -5.28
C ALA A 235 -3.46 -17.66 -5.35
N LEU A 236 -2.78 -17.66 -4.22
CA LEU A 236 -1.32 -17.68 -4.17
C LEU A 236 -0.72 -19.04 -4.59
N ALA A 237 -1.45 -20.12 -4.45
CA ALA A 237 -1.01 -21.47 -4.81
C ALA A 237 -1.32 -21.86 -6.28
N ASP A 238 -2.14 -21.08 -6.99
CA ASP A 238 -2.68 -21.46 -8.31
C ASP A 238 -1.62 -21.60 -9.41
N GLY A 239 -0.60 -20.75 -9.40
CA GLY A 239 0.48 -20.75 -10.40
C GLY A 239 0.14 -20.08 -11.74
N GLY A 240 -1.09 -19.63 -11.95
CA GLY A 240 -1.56 -18.80 -13.07
C GLY A 240 -2.04 -17.41 -12.62
N PRO A 241 -2.58 -16.59 -13.54
CA PRO A 241 -3.15 -15.30 -13.19
C PRO A 241 -4.46 -15.48 -12.41
N CYS A 242 -4.51 -14.87 -11.23
CA CYS A 242 -5.65 -14.95 -10.34
C CYS A 242 -6.19 -13.58 -9.96
N PHE A 243 -7.49 -13.50 -9.67
CA PHE A 243 -8.15 -12.29 -9.24
C PHE A 243 -9.04 -12.54 -8.02
N VAL A 244 -8.89 -11.73 -6.99
CA VAL A 244 -9.69 -11.80 -5.75
C VAL A 244 -10.39 -10.46 -5.55
N ASP A 245 -11.72 -10.45 -5.73
CA ASP A 245 -12.60 -9.31 -5.48
C ASP A 245 -13.05 -9.34 -4.01
N ILE A 246 -12.53 -8.46 -3.18
CA ILE A 246 -12.84 -8.39 -1.77
C ILE A 246 -13.83 -7.25 -1.51
N VAL A 247 -15.05 -7.57 -1.08
CA VAL A 247 -16.03 -6.59 -0.65
C VAL A 247 -15.54 -5.96 0.66
N SER A 248 -14.99 -4.76 0.55
CA SER A 248 -14.29 -4.08 1.63
C SER A 248 -15.06 -2.88 2.17
N GLU A 249 -14.79 -2.55 3.42
CA GLU A 249 -15.36 -1.38 4.07
C GLU A 249 -14.92 -0.08 3.39
N LEU A 250 -15.84 0.88 3.34
CA LEU A 250 -15.55 2.23 2.85
C LEU A 250 -14.76 3.02 3.92
N PRO A 251 -13.73 3.80 3.54
CA PRO A 251 -12.89 4.53 4.51
C PRO A 251 -13.62 5.51 5.44
N LEU A 252 -14.88 5.86 5.13
CA LEU A 252 -15.69 6.81 5.90
C LEU A 252 -16.06 6.37 7.32
N THR A 253 -16.03 5.08 7.60
CA THR A 253 -16.38 4.53 8.92
C THR A 253 -15.21 4.62 9.90
N GLU A 254 -14.01 4.65 9.36
CA GLU A 254 -12.77 4.83 10.11
C GLU A 254 -11.75 5.51 9.22
N THR A 255 -11.29 6.69 9.65
CA THR A 255 -10.31 7.47 8.87
C THR A 255 -9.04 6.66 8.64
N PRO A 256 -8.60 6.50 7.39
CA PRO A 256 -7.36 5.80 7.07
C PRO A 256 -6.15 6.36 7.81
N PRO A 257 -5.08 5.57 8.03
CA PRO A 257 -3.90 5.97 8.80
C PRO A 257 -3.02 6.98 8.02
N VAL A 258 -3.60 8.13 7.69
CA VAL A 258 -2.96 9.29 7.06
C VAL A 258 -2.93 10.42 8.08
N ALA A 259 -1.76 10.83 8.54
CA ALA A 259 -1.60 11.76 9.64
C ALA A 259 -2.42 13.06 9.50
N ALA A 260 -2.44 13.66 8.30
CA ALA A 260 -3.22 14.87 8.02
C ALA A 260 -4.74 14.63 8.13
N TRP A 261 -5.22 13.44 7.77
CA TRP A 261 -6.64 13.08 7.84
C TRP A 261 -7.08 12.81 9.27
N LEU A 262 -6.24 12.09 10.03
CA LEU A 262 -6.49 11.87 11.46
C LEU A 262 -6.55 13.18 12.23
N ALA A 263 -5.68 14.15 11.91
CA ALA A 263 -5.72 15.49 12.50
C ALA A 263 -6.98 16.25 12.08
N ALA A 264 -7.41 16.17 10.82
CA ALA A 264 -8.63 16.81 10.33
C ALA A 264 -9.88 16.22 10.99
N GLU A 265 -9.95 14.90 11.15
CA GLU A 265 -11.05 14.22 11.84
C GLU A 265 -11.11 14.62 13.33
N ALA A 266 -9.95 14.65 14.00
CA ALA A 266 -9.87 15.09 15.40
C ALA A 266 -10.33 16.54 15.60
N ALA A 267 -10.08 17.43 14.63
CA ALA A 267 -10.51 18.84 14.69
C ALA A 267 -12.03 19.02 14.44
N ARG A 268 -12.72 17.99 13.94
CA ARG A 268 -14.18 18.01 13.67
C ARG A 268 -15.01 17.51 14.85
N ARG A 269 -14.41 16.72 15.72
CA ARG A 269 -15.00 16.22 16.97
C ARG A 269 -14.93 17.27 18.08
#